data_565f9f5cb595cba025a60ff0a8829261
#
_entry.id   565f9f5cb595cba025a60ff0a8829261
#
_cell.length_a   1.000
_cell.length_b   1.000
_cell.length_c   1.000
_cell.angle_alpha   90.00
_cell.angle_beta   90.00
_cell.angle_gamma   90.00
#
_symmetry.space_group_name_H-M   'P 1'
#
loop_
_entity.id
_entity.type
_entity.pdbx_description
1 polymer ?
#
loop_
_entity_poly.entity_id
_entity_poly.type
_entity_poly.pdbx_seq_one_letter_code
_entity_poly.pdbx_strand_id
1 'polypeptide(L)'
;PAMARGMIKPLVSFYIGGMGTYYHAMFCRYGWEANANEVRDLYNAGKRKEAAAAVADDLIDAIAICGPADHCRAKLQEWRAAGVGTALMNLPTGAPFEMAAQLLRTMAP
;
A
#
# COMPACT_ATOMS: atom_id res chain seq x y z
N PRO A 1 -9.61 0.51 8.98
CA PRO A 1 -9.51 0.56 7.51
C PRO A 1 -8.98 1.90 7.00
N ALA A 2 -9.66 3.01 7.27
CA ALA A 2 -9.20 4.33 6.78
C ALA A 2 -7.83 4.72 7.32
N MET A 3 -7.57 4.48 8.59
CA MET A 3 -6.27 4.76 9.22
C MET A 3 -5.16 3.88 8.62
N ALA A 4 -5.41 2.60 8.42
CA ALA A 4 -4.43 1.69 7.83
C ALA A 4 -4.10 2.08 6.39
N ARG A 5 -5.08 2.42 5.57
CA ARG A 5 -4.85 2.96 4.22
C ARG A 5 -4.05 4.25 4.25
N GLY A 6 -4.40 5.16 5.17
CA GLY A 6 -3.69 6.43 5.34
C GLY A 6 -2.20 6.28 5.65
N MET A 7 -1.81 5.21 6.32
CA MET A 7 -0.40 4.91 6.61
C MET A 7 0.37 4.44 5.37
N ILE A 8 -0.30 3.82 4.41
CA ILE A 8 0.33 3.27 3.19
C ILE A 8 0.35 4.29 2.05
N LYS A 9 -0.63 5.15 1.94
CA LYS A 9 -0.76 6.12 0.85
C LYS A 9 0.50 6.97 0.60
N PRO A 10 1.20 7.50 1.61
CA PRO A 10 2.45 8.23 1.38
C PRO A 10 3.53 7.39 0.70
N LEU A 11 3.67 6.12 1.08
CA LEU A 11 4.62 5.21 0.47
C LEU A 11 4.26 4.94 -1.00
N VAL A 12 3.00 4.65 -1.29
CA VAL A 12 2.52 4.41 -2.66
C VAL A 12 2.69 5.65 -3.54
N SER A 13 2.37 6.84 -3.02
CA SER A 13 2.59 8.09 -3.76
C SER A 13 4.06 8.34 -4.07
N PHE A 14 4.96 8.00 -3.16
CA PHE A 14 6.40 8.05 -3.38
C PHE A 14 6.84 7.07 -4.49
N TYR A 15 6.36 5.84 -4.49
CA TYR A 15 6.68 4.89 -5.55
C TYR A 15 6.18 5.36 -6.92
N ILE A 16 4.99 5.94 -6.98
CA ILE A 16 4.41 6.42 -8.25
C ILE A 16 5.15 7.67 -8.76
N GLY A 17 5.43 8.64 -7.89
CA GLY A 17 5.95 9.95 -8.27
C GLY A 17 7.45 10.14 -8.08
N GLY A 18 8.06 9.44 -7.12
CA GLY A 18 9.43 9.67 -6.67
C GLY A 18 10.45 8.62 -7.10
N MET A 19 10.02 7.47 -7.59
CA MET A 19 10.90 6.35 -7.96
C MET A 19 10.94 6.09 -9.48
N GLY A 20 11.03 7.13 -10.27
CA GLY A 20 11.08 7.00 -11.73
C GLY A 20 9.73 6.59 -12.32
N THR A 21 9.74 5.84 -13.42
CA THR A 21 8.53 5.54 -14.20
C THR A 21 8.00 4.12 -14.04
N TYR A 22 8.73 3.24 -13.39
CA TYR A 22 8.40 1.81 -13.32
C TYR A 22 7.05 1.54 -12.65
N TYR A 23 6.89 2.02 -11.43
CA TYR A 23 5.65 1.79 -10.66
C TYR A 23 4.46 2.55 -11.26
N HIS A 24 4.67 3.76 -11.75
CA HIS A 24 3.66 4.50 -12.48
C HIS A 24 3.14 3.69 -13.68
N ALA A 25 4.05 3.18 -14.52
CA ALA A 25 3.70 2.36 -15.67
C ALA A 25 2.98 1.06 -15.28
N MET A 26 3.41 0.44 -14.17
CA MET A 26 2.77 -0.77 -13.64
C MET A 26 1.31 -0.50 -13.24
N PHE A 27 1.04 0.58 -12.51
CA PHE A 27 -0.32 0.94 -12.12
C PHE A 27 -1.19 1.34 -13.31
N CYS A 28 -0.62 1.98 -14.32
CA CYS A 28 -1.32 2.25 -15.58
C CYS A 28 -1.76 0.93 -16.26
N ARG A 29 -0.88 -0.06 -16.33
CA ARG A 29 -1.21 -1.38 -16.89
C ARG A 29 -2.28 -2.13 -16.10
N TYR A 30 -2.36 -1.89 -14.79
CA TYR A 30 -3.37 -2.52 -13.93
C TYR A 30 -4.72 -1.79 -13.95
N GLY A 31 -4.86 -0.72 -14.72
CA GLY A 31 -6.13 -0.01 -14.89
C GLY A 31 -6.30 1.28 -14.09
N TRP A 32 -5.28 1.71 -13.34
CA TRP A 32 -5.33 2.97 -12.55
C TRP A 32 -4.56 4.12 -13.20
N GLU A 33 -4.61 4.23 -14.53
CA GLU A 33 -3.85 5.26 -15.26
C GLU A 33 -4.21 6.68 -14.83
N ALA A 34 -5.50 7.01 -14.73
CA ALA A 34 -5.94 8.34 -14.31
C ALA A 34 -5.45 8.69 -12.91
N ASN A 35 -5.58 7.77 -11.97
CA ASN A 35 -5.12 7.97 -10.59
C ASN A 35 -3.60 8.05 -10.50
N ALA A 36 -2.88 7.19 -11.20
CA ALA A 36 -1.41 7.22 -11.23
C ALA A 36 -0.88 8.54 -11.82
N ASN A 37 -1.51 9.07 -12.86
CA ASN A 37 -1.17 10.37 -13.45
C ASN A 37 -1.40 11.51 -12.47
N GLU A 38 -2.55 11.54 -11.79
CA GLU A 38 -2.88 12.56 -10.78
C GLU A 38 -1.86 12.54 -9.64
N VAL A 39 -1.58 11.38 -9.08
CA VAL A 39 -0.62 11.23 -7.97
C VAL A 39 0.78 11.67 -8.39
N ARG A 40 1.24 11.25 -9.57
CA ARG A 40 2.54 11.63 -10.10
C ARG A 40 2.64 13.15 -10.28
N ASP A 41 1.64 13.78 -10.87
CA ASP A 41 1.65 15.20 -11.17
C ASP A 41 1.67 16.03 -9.89
N LEU A 42 0.86 15.66 -8.88
CA LEU A 42 0.87 16.30 -7.57
C LEU A 42 2.21 16.10 -6.86
N TYR A 43 2.76 14.91 -6.90
CA TYR A 43 4.05 14.60 -6.29
C TYR A 43 5.18 15.43 -6.89
N ASN A 44 5.26 15.51 -8.22
CA ASN A 44 6.29 16.27 -8.94
C ASN A 44 6.11 17.78 -8.79
N ALA A 45 4.89 18.25 -8.52
CA ALA A 45 4.62 19.65 -8.16
C ALA A 45 5.01 20.00 -6.72
N GLY A 46 5.58 19.08 -5.96
CA GLY A 46 5.95 19.27 -4.56
C GLY A 46 4.80 19.13 -3.56
N LYS A 47 3.60 18.82 -4.02
CA LYS A 47 2.38 18.67 -3.21
C LYS A 47 2.27 17.25 -2.63
N ARG A 48 3.24 16.88 -1.77
CA ARG A 48 3.41 15.51 -1.26
C ARG A 48 2.20 15.00 -0.46
N LYS A 49 1.61 15.85 0.38
CA LYS A 49 0.43 15.50 1.17
C LYS A 49 -0.79 15.27 0.29
N GLU A 50 -0.98 16.16 -0.70
CA GLU A 50 -2.08 16.05 -1.67
C GLU A 50 -1.91 14.82 -2.56
N ALA A 51 -0.69 14.54 -3.01
CA ALA A 51 -0.38 13.33 -3.76
C ALA A 51 -0.73 12.05 -2.97
N ALA A 52 -0.35 12.00 -1.69
CA ALA A 52 -0.71 10.87 -0.83
C ALA A 52 -2.23 10.75 -0.65
N ALA A 53 -2.93 11.87 -0.44
CA ALA A 53 -4.39 11.87 -0.30
C ALA A 53 -5.11 11.45 -1.58
N ALA A 54 -4.53 11.73 -2.74
CA ALA A 54 -5.10 11.38 -4.04
C ALA A 54 -5.00 9.89 -4.39
N VAL A 55 -4.16 9.11 -3.70
CA VAL A 55 -4.08 7.66 -3.93
C VAL A 55 -5.43 7.01 -3.62
N ALA A 56 -6.01 6.35 -4.61
CA ALA A 56 -7.33 5.74 -4.49
C ALA A 56 -7.34 4.59 -3.47
N ASP A 57 -8.43 4.47 -2.72
CA ASP A 57 -8.59 3.42 -1.71
C ASP A 57 -8.66 2.02 -2.34
N ASP A 58 -9.32 1.88 -3.48
CA ASP A 58 -9.41 0.62 -4.21
C ASP A 58 -8.05 0.17 -4.77
N LEU A 59 -7.21 1.11 -5.16
CA LEU A 59 -5.83 0.81 -5.54
C LEU A 59 -5.06 0.23 -4.33
N ILE A 60 -5.17 0.84 -3.16
CA ILE A 60 -4.54 0.33 -1.94
C ILE A 60 -5.06 -1.07 -1.60
N ASP A 61 -6.36 -1.28 -1.67
CA ASP A 61 -6.99 -2.58 -1.37
C ASP A 61 -6.56 -3.70 -2.35
N ALA A 62 -6.20 -3.32 -3.58
CA ALA A 62 -5.70 -4.27 -4.57
C ALA A 62 -4.25 -4.71 -4.34
N ILE A 63 -3.41 -3.85 -3.79
CA ILE A 63 -1.96 -4.09 -3.67
C ILE A 63 -1.47 -4.34 -2.25
N ALA A 64 -2.27 -4.02 -1.25
CA ALA A 64 -1.89 -4.11 0.16
C ALA A 64 -2.95 -4.80 0.99
N ILE A 65 -2.52 -5.34 2.12
CA ILE A 65 -3.43 -5.94 3.09
C ILE A 65 -3.63 -4.92 4.22
N CYS A 66 -4.79 -4.28 4.22
CA CYS A 66 -5.16 -3.25 5.20
C CYS A 66 -6.53 -3.53 5.77
N GLY A 67 -6.67 -3.45 7.09
CA GLY A 67 -7.97 -3.58 7.74
C GLY A 67 -7.91 -4.27 9.10
N PRO A 68 -9.06 -4.72 9.60
CA PRO A 68 -9.15 -5.52 10.81
C PRO A 68 -8.38 -6.85 10.69
N ALA A 69 -7.98 -7.41 11.83
CA ALA A 69 -7.17 -8.63 11.88
C ALA A 69 -7.75 -9.80 11.06
N ASP A 70 -9.03 -10.03 11.17
CA ASP A 70 -9.69 -11.14 10.44
C ASP A 70 -9.69 -10.92 8.93
N HIS A 71 -9.90 -9.68 8.48
CA HIS A 71 -9.77 -9.32 7.06
C HIS A 71 -8.34 -9.55 6.57
N CYS A 72 -7.34 -9.13 7.33
CA CYS A 72 -5.94 -9.31 6.97
C CYS A 72 -5.57 -10.79 6.85
N ARG A 73 -6.03 -11.62 7.79
CA ARG A 73 -5.80 -13.06 7.74
C ARG A 73 -6.47 -13.71 6.52
N ALA A 74 -7.72 -13.36 6.24
CA ALA A 74 -8.45 -13.85 5.08
C ALA A 74 -7.74 -13.49 3.77
N LYS A 75 -7.30 -12.24 3.65
CA LYS A 75 -6.57 -11.75 2.47
C LYS A 75 -5.23 -12.47 2.28
N LEU A 76 -4.51 -12.72 3.37
CA LEU A 76 -3.27 -13.50 3.32
C LEU A 76 -3.51 -14.94 2.85
N GLN A 77 -4.61 -15.56 3.25
CA GLN A 77 -4.97 -16.90 2.77
C GLN A 77 -5.30 -16.89 1.27
N GLU A 78 -5.99 -15.87 0.77
CA GLU A 78 -6.20 -15.70 -0.68
C GLU A 78 -4.88 -15.65 -1.45
N TRP A 79 -3.91 -14.88 -0.94
CA TRP A 79 -2.59 -14.79 -1.56
C TRP A 79 -1.82 -16.12 -1.52
N ARG A 80 -1.91 -16.83 -0.41
CA ARG A 80 -1.32 -18.18 -0.30
C ARG A 80 -1.94 -19.14 -1.30
N ALA A 81 -3.25 -19.13 -1.45
CA ALA A 81 -3.97 -19.94 -2.43
C ALA A 81 -3.57 -19.58 -3.88
N ALA A 82 -3.21 -18.33 -4.13
CA ALA A 82 -2.70 -17.87 -5.42
C ALA A 82 -1.22 -18.22 -5.68
N GLY A 83 -0.52 -18.83 -4.71
CA GLY A 83 0.85 -19.30 -4.89
C GLY A 83 1.92 -18.54 -4.10
N VAL A 84 1.54 -17.61 -3.21
CA VAL A 84 2.50 -16.92 -2.34
C VAL A 84 2.98 -17.87 -1.24
N GLY A 85 4.25 -18.30 -1.31
CA GLY A 85 4.86 -19.19 -0.32
C GLY A 85 5.36 -18.47 0.92
N THR A 86 6.00 -17.32 0.74
CA THR A 86 6.54 -16.50 1.82
C THR A 86 6.06 -15.06 1.68
N ALA A 87 5.45 -14.52 2.74
CA ALA A 87 5.05 -13.13 2.79
C ALA A 87 6.05 -12.30 3.59
N LEU A 88 6.64 -11.30 2.96
CA LEU A 88 7.49 -10.32 3.63
C LEU A 88 6.60 -9.18 4.13
N MET A 89 6.67 -8.88 5.44
CA MET A 89 5.92 -7.79 6.02
C MET A 89 6.78 -6.55 6.17
N ASN A 90 6.41 -5.48 5.48
CA ASN A 90 7.02 -4.18 5.68
C ASN A 90 6.35 -3.48 6.86
N LEU A 91 7.17 -3.08 7.82
CA LEU A 91 6.70 -2.28 8.95
C LEU A 91 6.85 -0.80 8.62
N PRO A 92 5.92 0.06 9.07
CA PRO A 92 6.08 1.49 8.90
C PRO A 92 7.38 1.98 9.53
N THR A 93 8.11 2.84 8.83
CA THR A 93 9.35 3.43 9.34
C THR A 93 9.08 4.16 10.66
N GLY A 94 9.85 3.82 11.69
CA GLY A 94 9.66 4.41 13.02
C GLY A 94 8.49 3.83 13.82
N ALA A 95 7.89 2.74 13.36
CA ALA A 95 6.82 2.09 14.12
C ALA A 95 7.32 1.62 15.50
N PRO A 96 6.53 1.83 16.57
CA PRO A 96 6.87 1.30 17.89
C PRO A 96 7.02 -0.23 17.86
N PHE A 97 7.94 -0.74 18.64
CA PHE A 97 8.19 -2.18 18.73
C PHE A 97 6.92 -3.00 19.00
N GLU A 98 6.06 -2.48 19.88
CA GLU A 98 4.82 -3.19 20.26
C GLU A 98 3.83 -3.29 19.09
N MET A 99 3.77 -2.27 18.23
CA MET A 99 2.98 -2.32 16.99
C MET A 99 3.51 -3.40 16.04
N ALA A 100 4.83 -3.47 15.87
CA ALA A 100 5.48 -4.48 15.05
C ALA A 100 5.19 -5.90 15.59
N ALA A 101 5.35 -6.09 16.91
CA ALA A 101 5.09 -7.36 17.57
C ALA A 101 3.63 -7.79 17.43
N GLN A 102 2.69 -6.85 17.60
CA GLN A 102 1.26 -7.13 17.43
C GLN A 102 0.92 -7.52 16.00
N LEU A 103 1.48 -6.82 15.01
CA LEU A 103 1.28 -7.15 13.60
C LEU A 103 1.78 -8.57 13.28
N LEU A 104 2.98 -8.91 13.74
CA LEU A 104 3.55 -10.24 13.56
C LEU A 104 2.69 -11.33 14.20
N ARG A 105 2.23 -11.13 15.43
CA ARG A 105 1.32 -12.07 16.11
C ARG A 105 -0.01 -12.23 15.37
N THR A 106 -0.56 -11.13 14.86
CA THR A 106 -1.83 -11.13 14.11
C THR A 106 -1.74 -11.94 12.82
N MET A 107 -0.60 -11.83 12.12
CA MET A 107 -0.40 -12.42 10.80
C MET A 107 0.26 -13.81 10.84
N ALA A 108 0.76 -14.24 12.00
CA ALA A 108 1.33 -15.58 12.17
C ALA A 108 0.28 -16.68 11.93
N PRO A 109 0.68 -17.82 11.36
CA PRO A 109 -0.21 -18.95 11.16
C PRO A 109 -0.72 -19.56 12.47
#